data_1fdfb46534127eefa06df9b1f1cf19d6
#
_entry.id   1fdfb46534127eefa06df9b1f1cf19d6
#
_cell.length_a   1.000
_cell.length_b   1.000
_cell.length_c   1.000
_cell.angle_alpha   90.00
_cell.angle_beta   90.00
_cell.angle_gamma   90.00
#
_symmetry.space_group_name_H-M   'P 1'
#
loop_
_entity.id
_entity.type
_entity.pdbx_description
1 polymer ?
#
loop_
_entity_poly.entity_id
_entity_poly.type
_entity_poly.pdbx_seq_one_letter_code
_entity_poly.pdbx_strand_id
1 'polypeptide(L)'
;EENWQYYFQGNRSPESHEPRWGIREEAWVRWHEFEPRFDLRQHPQEVNRFGWVVEIDPMDPKSIPIKRTALGRASREGATVVQCRDKRVVVYMGEDAAFQYIYKFVSRDPVREGGYRTNRHALDHGTLFVARFDADGKRRWLPLVFGQGPLNASAGFASQAEVLIESRLASEVLGATPMDR
;
A
#
# COMPACT_ATOMS: atom_id res chain seq x y z
N GLU A 1 7.45 4.53 -1.70
CA GLU A 1 8.23 4.36 -0.46
C GLU A 1 8.51 2.87 -0.26
N GLU A 2 9.76 2.49 -0.08
CA GLU A 2 10.18 1.09 -0.02
C GLU A 2 10.71 0.75 1.39
N ASN A 3 11.90 1.14 1.74
CA ASN A 3 12.61 0.72 2.97
C ASN A 3 12.26 1.58 4.21
N TRP A 4 11.07 2.13 4.27
CA TRP A 4 10.62 3.05 5.32
C TRP A 4 10.58 2.42 6.72
N GLN A 5 10.37 1.10 6.82
CA GLN A 5 10.28 0.37 8.10
C GLN A 5 11.58 0.42 8.92
N TYR A 6 12.72 0.61 8.26
CA TYR A 6 14.02 0.61 8.92
C TYR A 6 14.31 1.85 9.76
N TYR A 7 13.53 2.92 9.57
CA TYR A 7 13.69 4.18 10.29
C TYR A 7 12.96 4.20 11.62
N PHE A 8 11.99 3.29 11.82
CA PHE A 8 11.14 3.29 13.00
C PHE A 8 11.72 2.45 14.14
N GLN A 9 11.73 3.03 15.34
CA GLN A 9 11.87 2.31 16.60
C GLN A 9 10.54 1.69 16.96
N GLY A 10 10.49 0.37 17.02
CA GLY A 10 9.27 -0.37 17.28
C GLY A 10 8.75 -0.25 18.71
N ASN A 11 7.49 -0.61 18.87
CA ASN A 11 6.82 -0.73 20.16
C ASN A 11 6.62 -2.22 20.48
N ARG A 12 7.00 -2.67 21.66
CA ARG A 12 6.88 -4.08 22.10
C ARG A 12 5.45 -4.56 22.36
N SER A 13 4.42 -3.84 21.91
CA SER A 13 3.05 -4.29 22.11
C SER A 13 2.80 -5.64 21.43
N PRO A 14 2.32 -6.68 22.12
CA PRO A 14 1.98 -7.96 21.53
C PRO A 14 0.86 -7.86 20.46
N GLU A 15 0.07 -6.79 20.51
CA GLU A 15 -1.02 -6.52 19.58
C GLU A 15 -0.58 -5.69 18.37
N SER A 16 0.70 -5.34 18.32
CA SER A 16 1.23 -4.51 17.24
C SER A 16 1.30 -5.28 15.92
N HIS A 17 0.88 -4.61 14.83
CA HIS A 17 1.07 -5.11 13.46
C HIS A 17 2.49 -4.83 12.93
N GLU A 18 3.34 -4.21 13.73
CA GLU A 18 4.70 -3.80 13.37
C GLU A 18 5.58 -4.95 12.82
N PRO A 19 5.58 -6.17 13.44
CA PRO A 19 6.38 -7.27 12.91
C PRO A 19 6.00 -7.68 11.49
N ARG A 20 4.71 -7.58 11.12
CA ARG A 20 4.22 -7.85 9.76
C ARG A 20 4.84 -6.91 8.72
N TRP A 21 5.18 -5.69 9.14
CA TRP A 21 5.83 -4.68 8.31
C TRP A 21 7.37 -4.74 8.37
N GLY A 22 7.94 -5.66 9.14
CA GLY A 22 9.38 -5.78 9.33
C GLY A 22 9.96 -4.68 10.23
N ILE A 23 9.12 -3.98 10.98
CA ILE A 23 9.55 -3.00 11.98
C ILE A 23 10.10 -3.77 13.17
N ARG A 24 11.32 -3.44 13.56
CA ARG A 24 12.03 -4.10 14.66
C ARG A 24 11.87 -3.28 15.93
N GLU A 25 12.05 -3.95 17.05
CA GLU A 25 12.13 -3.30 18.35
C GLU A 25 13.27 -2.27 18.41
N GLU A 26 14.42 -2.61 17.84
CA GLU A 26 15.52 -1.69 17.63
C GLU A 26 15.54 -1.24 16.17
N ALA A 27 15.45 0.05 15.93
CA ALA A 27 15.52 0.62 14.60
C ALA A 27 16.87 0.33 13.95
N TRP A 28 16.87 -0.05 12.70
CA TRP A 28 18.11 -0.23 11.95
C TRP A 28 18.82 1.11 11.75
N VAL A 29 18.06 2.17 11.46
CA VAL A 29 18.59 3.53 11.31
C VAL A 29 18.12 4.36 12.52
N ARG A 30 19.05 4.95 13.26
CA ARG A 30 18.81 5.59 14.56
C ARG A 30 18.16 6.99 14.44
N TRP A 31 17.23 7.19 13.52
CA TRP A 31 16.57 8.48 13.34
C TRP A 31 15.68 8.88 14.52
N HIS A 32 15.10 7.90 15.21
CA HIS A 32 14.28 8.12 16.40
C HIS A 32 14.99 8.87 17.53
N GLU A 33 16.34 8.89 17.53
CA GLU A 33 17.13 9.64 18.51
C GLU A 33 17.15 11.15 18.22
N PHE A 34 16.92 11.54 16.98
CA PHE A 34 16.96 12.93 16.51
C PHE A 34 15.59 13.48 16.16
N GLU A 35 14.67 12.61 15.73
CA GLU A 35 13.34 12.96 15.29
C GLU A 35 12.32 12.03 15.98
N PRO A 36 11.64 12.50 17.04
CA PRO A 36 10.78 11.68 17.90
C PRO A 36 9.65 10.97 17.18
N ARG A 37 9.19 11.47 16.00
CA ARG A 37 8.14 10.83 15.21
C ARG A 37 8.50 9.41 14.77
N PHE A 38 9.78 9.05 14.72
CA PHE A 38 10.23 7.71 14.38
C PHE A 38 10.28 6.75 15.58
N ASP A 39 9.94 7.22 16.78
CA ASP A 39 9.77 6.37 17.96
C ASP A 39 8.28 6.00 18.14
N LEU A 40 7.91 4.78 17.77
CA LEU A 40 6.51 4.32 17.84
C LEU A 40 5.98 4.13 19.27
N ARG A 41 6.86 4.17 20.28
CA ARG A 41 6.45 4.21 21.67
C ARG A 41 5.85 5.57 22.04
N GLN A 42 6.26 6.64 21.35
CA GLN A 42 5.76 8.00 21.52
C GLN A 42 4.72 8.37 20.45
N HIS A 43 4.88 7.88 19.22
CA HIS A 43 4.04 8.20 18.07
C HIS A 43 3.54 6.93 17.35
N PRO A 44 2.68 6.11 18.00
CA PRO A 44 2.33 4.78 17.50
C PRO A 44 1.61 4.76 16.14
N GLN A 45 0.95 5.86 15.77
CA GLN A 45 0.24 5.96 14.48
C GLN A 45 1.09 6.57 13.35
N GLU A 46 2.27 7.09 13.66
CA GLU A 46 3.10 7.76 12.66
C GLU A 46 3.52 6.83 11.53
N VAL A 47 3.75 5.56 11.85
CA VAL A 47 4.12 4.54 10.86
C VAL A 47 3.10 4.38 9.74
N ASN A 48 1.82 4.62 10.01
CA ASN A 48 0.72 4.52 9.04
C ASN A 48 0.77 5.62 7.97
N ARG A 49 1.63 6.62 8.14
CA ARG A 49 1.86 7.67 7.14
C ARG A 49 2.90 7.27 6.09
N PHE A 50 3.52 6.10 6.21
CA PHE A 50 4.58 5.61 5.33
C PHE A 50 4.17 4.32 4.60
N GLY A 51 4.89 3.99 3.53
CA GLY A 51 4.62 2.83 2.69
C GLY A 51 3.60 3.10 1.57
N TRP A 52 3.42 4.34 1.19
CA TRP A 52 2.50 4.76 0.13
C TRP A 52 3.22 5.03 -1.19
N VAL A 53 2.50 4.92 -2.29
CA VAL A 53 2.95 5.49 -3.57
C VAL A 53 2.87 7.00 -3.47
N VAL A 54 3.96 7.68 -3.78
CA VAL A 54 4.06 9.14 -3.74
C VAL A 54 4.11 9.66 -5.18
N GLU A 55 3.15 10.51 -5.52
CA GLU A 55 3.12 11.22 -6.80
C GLU A 55 3.80 12.58 -6.64
N ILE A 56 4.68 12.90 -7.57
CA ILE A 56 5.40 14.16 -7.65
C ILE A 56 5.24 14.70 -9.08
N ASP A 57 4.94 15.98 -9.22
CA ASP A 57 4.97 16.65 -10.52
C ASP A 57 6.42 17.09 -10.81
N PRO A 58 7.13 16.47 -11.76
CA PRO A 58 8.51 16.80 -12.04
C PRO A 58 8.67 18.14 -12.78
N MET A 59 7.57 18.69 -13.30
CA MET A 59 7.58 19.97 -14.03
C MET A 59 7.30 21.17 -13.14
N ASP A 60 6.88 20.95 -11.90
CA ASP A 60 6.65 21.99 -10.90
C ASP A 60 7.48 21.74 -9.64
N PRO A 61 8.61 22.45 -9.47
CA PRO A 61 9.49 22.27 -8.30
C PRO A 61 8.84 22.73 -6.98
N LYS A 62 7.67 23.37 -7.04
CA LYS A 62 6.90 23.79 -5.87
C LYS A 62 5.71 22.87 -5.61
N SER A 63 5.52 21.83 -6.43
CA SER A 63 4.44 20.86 -6.22
C SER A 63 4.61 20.15 -4.87
N ILE A 64 3.48 19.95 -4.20
CA ILE A 64 3.45 19.19 -2.94
C ILE A 64 3.30 17.72 -3.30
N PRO A 65 4.23 16.84 -2.84
CA PRO A 65 4.10 15.41 -3.03
C PRO A 65 2.78 14.86 -2.46
N ILE A 66 2.10 14.01 -3.21
CA ILE A 66 0.79 13.46 -2.84
C ILE A 66 0.91 11.96 -2.60
N LYS A 67 0.53 11.49 -1.41
CA LYS A 67 0.43 10.06 -1.11
C LYS A 67 -0.87 9.49 -1.67
N ARG A 68 -0.76 8.56 -2.61
CA ARG A 68 -1.90 7.91 -3.28
C ARG A 68 -2.36 6.69 -2.49
N THR A 69 -3.12 6.94 -1.43
CA THR A 69 -3.50 5.92 -0.44
C THR A 69 -4.42 4.83 -0.99
N ALA A 70 -5.19 5.11 -2.03
CA ALA A 70 -6.03 4.11 -2.70
C ALA A 70 -5.24 2.97 -3.35
N LEU A 71 -3.92 3.13 -3.54
CA LEU A 71 -3.02 2.10 -4.04
C LEU A 71 -2.56 1.12 -2.95
N GLY A 72 -3.02 1.30 -1.70
CA GLY A 72 -2.67 0.48 -0.55
C GLY A 72 -1.26 0.74 -0.03
N ARG A 73 -1.01 0.37 1.21
CA ARG A 73 0.29 0.49 1.88
C ARG A 73 1.14 -0.75 1.63
N ALA A 74 2.42 -0.57 1.31
CA ALA A 74 3.39 -1.66 1.13
C ALA A 74 4.83 -1.12 1.06
N SER A 75 5.82 -2.01 1.09
CA SER A 75 7.22 -1.68 0.78
C SER A 75 7.43 -1.85 -0.72
N ARG A 76 7.15 -0.79 -1.49
CA ARG A 76 7.08 -0.90 -2.95
C ARG A 76 8.38 -0.52 -3.63
N GLU A 77 8.93 -1.45 -4.40
CA GLU A 77 10.07 -1.18 -5.29
C GLU A 77 9.63 -0.41 -6.54
N GLY A 78 8.44 -0.69 -7.05
CA GLY A 78 7.96 -0.06 -8.27
C GLY A 78 6.44 0.11 -8.34
N ALA A 79 6.02 1.03 -9.21
CA ALA A 79 4.63 1.29 -9.54
C ALA A 79 4.52 1.60 -11.04
N THR A 80 4.23 0.58 -11.85
CA THR A 80 4.12 0.72 -13.30
C THR A 80 2.71 1.13 -13.70
N VAL A 81 2.59 2.30 -14.31
CA VAL A 81 1.32 2.88 -14.75
C VAL A 81 1.02 2.50 -16.19
N VAL A 82 -0.18 2.00 -16.44
CA VAL A 82 -0.67 1.64 -17.79
C VAL A 82 -2.07 2.24 -17.98
N GLN A 83 -2.36 2.71 -19.18
CA GLN A 83 -3.72 3.06 -19.56
C GLN A 83 -4.37 1.90 -20.32
N CYS A 84 -5.54 1.46 -19.84
CA CYS A 84 -6.34 0.44 -20.51
C CYS A 84 -7.08 0.97 -21.77
N ARG A 85 -7.63 0.04 -22.56
CA ARG A 85 -8.42 0.39 -23.76
C ARG A 85 -9.65 1.26 -23.44
N ASP A 86 -10.25 1.07 -22.26
CA ASP A 86 -11.36 1.86 -21.73
C ASP A 86 -10.92 3.17 -21.09
N LYS A 87 -9.65 3.55 -21.30
CA LYS A 87 -8.98 4.74 -20.79
C LYS A 87 -8.82 4.78 -19.25
N ARG A 88 -9.14 3.74 -18.51
CA ARG A 88 -8.84 3.69 -17.07
C ARG A 88 -7.34 3.53 -16.83
N VAL A 89 -6.89 4.10 -15.73
CA VAL A 89 -5.52 3.92 -15.24
C VAL A 89 -5.44 2.62 -14.47
N VAL A 90 -4.41 1.83 -14.78
CA VAL A 90 -4.03 0.64 -14.01
C VAL A 90 -2.61 0.82 -13.53
N VAL A 91 -2.36 0.51 -12.26
CA VAL A 91 -1.02 0.53 -11.67
C VAL A 91 -0.69 -0.87 -11.18
N TYR A 92 0.36 -1.47 -11.72
CA TYR A 92 0.92 -2.73 -11.25
C TYR A 92 2.07 -2.46 -10.30
N MET A 93 2.09 -3.17 -9.18
CA MET A 93 3.03 -2.92 -8.10
C MET A 93 3.52 -4.24 -7.52
N GLY A 94 4.85 -4.37 -7.39
CA GLY A 94 5.51 -5.43 -6.64
C GLY A 94 5.90 -4.94 -5.25
N GLU A 95 5.97 -5.83 -4.30
CA GLU A 95 6.46 -5.56 -2.96
C GLU A 95 7.87 -6.14 -2.78
N ASP A 96 8.83 -5.30 -2.37
CA ASP A 96 10.21 -5.69 -2.12
C ASP A 96 10.40 -6.25 -0.69
N ALA A 97 9.64 -7.28 -0.40
CA ALA A 97 9.82 -8.07 0.81
C ALA A 97 9.50 -9.53 0.49
N ALA A 98 10.35 -10.45 0.97
CA ALA A 98 10.17 -11.87 0.73
C ALA A 98 8.79 -12.34 1.21
N PHE A 99 8.15 -13.17 0.37
CA PHE A 99 6.83 -13.77 0.64
C PHE A 99 5.70 -12.75 0.82
N GLN A 100 5.82 -11.58 0.18
CA GLN A 100 4.75 -10.60 0.09
C GLN A 100 4.05 -10.67 -1.28
N TYR A 101 3.33 -9.63 -1.69
CA TYR A 101 2.30 -9.80 -2.71
C TYR A 101 2.50 -8.89 -3.93
N ILE A 102 1.87 -9.28 -5.02
CA ILE A 102 1.74 -8.45 -6.23
C ILE A 102 0.37 -7.80 -6.22
N TYR A 103 0.35 -6.48 -6.40
CA TYR A 103 -0.87 -5.68 -6.39
C TYR A 103 -1.19 -5.08 -7.76
N LYS A 104 -2.47 -4.81 -7.98
CA LYS A 104 -2.97 -4.07 -9.12
C LYS A 104 -4.04 -3.08 -8.66
N PHE A 105 -3.83 -1.82 -8.94
CA PHE A 105 -4.89 -0.81 -8.78
C PHE A 105 -5.56 -0.55 -10.12
N VAL A 106 -6.89 -0.33 -10.11
CA VAL A 106 -7.66 0.08 -11.28
C VAL A 106 -8.47 1.30 -10.92
N SER A 107 -8.26 2.41 -11.64
CA SER A 107 -9.02 3.64 -11.39
C SER A 107 -10.52 3.44 -11.66
N ARG A 108 -11.37 4.14 -10.89
CA ARG A 108 -12.81 4.12 -11.09
C ARG A 108 -13.19 4.77 -12.42
N ASP A 109 -12.64 5.93 -12.68
CA ASP A 109 -12.98 6.75 -13.81
C ASP A 109 -11.92 6.66 -14.92
N PRO A 110 -12.30 6.78 -16.20
CA PRO A 110 -11.37 6.88 -17.30
C PRO A 110 -10.66 8.24 -17.31
N VAL A 111 -9.45 8.26 -17.85
CA VAL A 111 -8.70 9.48 -18.13
C VAL A 111 -9.47 10.31 -19.17
N ARG A 112 -9.57 11.62 -18.92
CA ARG A 112 -10.24 12.60 -19.76
C ARG A 112 -9.20 13.52 -20.43
N GLU A 113 -9.60 14.15 -21.51
CA GLU A 113 -8.81 15.22 -22.10
C GLU A 113 -8.67 16.41 -21.13
N GLY A 114 -7.58 17.17 -21.22
CA GLY A 114 -7.32 18.31 -20.34
C GLY A 114 -6.10 18.16 -19.42
N GLY A 115 -5.32 17.09 -19.61
CA GLY A 115 -4.04 16.90 -18.93
C GLY A 115 -4.15 16.65 -17.41
N TYR A 116 -3.09 17.02 -16.69
CA TYR A 116 -2.95 16.74 -15.26
C TYR A 116 -4.12 17.30 -14.42
N ARG A 117 -4.49 18.57 -14.64
CA ARG A 117 -5.53 19.24 -13.81
C ARG A 117 -6.87 18.50 -13.83
N THR A 118 -7.25 17.96 -14.99
CA THR A 118 -8.49 17.20 -15.16
C THR A 118 -8.42 15.83 -14.52
N ASN A 119 -7.23 15.22 -14.51
CA ASN A 119 -7.04 13.84 -14.10
C ASN A 119 -6.30 13.67 -12.75
N ARG A 120 -6.05 14.76 -12.03
CA ARG A 120 -5.26 14.77 -10.80
C ARG A 120 -5.76 13.83 -9.70
N HIS A 121 -7.03 13.41 -9.77
CA HIS A 121 -7.67 12.48 -8.82
C HIS A 121 -7.83 11.05 -9.36
N ALA A 122 -7.22 10.74 -10.51
CA ALA A 122 -7.35 9.41 -11.13
C ALA A 122 -6.84 8.27 -10.22
N LEU A 123 -5.89 8.56 -9.33
CA LEU A 123 -5.33 7.59 -8.38
C LEU A 123 -5.95 7.66 -6.97
N ASP A 124 -6.94 8.53 -6.75
CA ASP A 124 -7.62 8.65 -5.45
C ASP A 124 -8.84 7.73 -5.36
N HIS A 125 -9.41 7.36 -6.51
CA HIS A 125 -10.64 6.58 -6.57
C HIS A 125 -10.49 5.37 -7.49
N GLY A 126 -10.63 4.19 -6.93
CA GLY A 126 -10.48 2.94 -7.67
C GLY A 126 -10.53 1.73 -6.75
N THR A 127 -10.15 0.59 -7.30
CA THR A 127 -10.09 -0.66 -6.54
C THR A 127 -8.67 -1.21 -6.58
N LEU A 128 -8.17 -1.54 -5.39
CA LEU A 128 -6.93 -2.29 -5.23
C LEU A 128 -7.26 -3.78 -5.27
N PHE A 129 -6.43 -4.53 -5.97
CA PHE A 129 -6.49 -5.98 -6.07
C PHE A 129 -5.14 -6.58 -5.69
N VAL A 130 -5.17 -7.82 -5.20
CA VAL A 130 -3.98 -8.66 -4.99
C VAL A 130 -4.02 -9.88 -5.90
N ALA A 131 -2.86 -10.33 -6.35
CA ALA A 131 -2.75 -11.49 -7.23
C ALA A 131 -2.91 -12.81 -6.47
N ARG A 132 -3.63 -13.75 -7.10
CA ARG A 132 -3.65 -15.16 -6.71
C ARG A 132 -3.37 -16.03 -7.93
N PHE A 133 -2.41 -16.95 -7.79
CA PHE A 133 -2.05 -17.94 -8.78
C PHE A 133 -2.45 -19.31 -8.24
N ASP A 134 -3.37 -19.98 -8.92
CA ASP A 134 -3.85 -21.30 -8.51
C ASP A 134 -2.99 -22.40 -9.14
N ALA A 135 -2.96 -23.57 -8.53
CA ALA A 135 -2.15 -24.72 -8.99
C ALA A 135 -2.55 -25.22 -10.38
N ASP A 136 -3.76 -24.92 -10.85
CA ASP A 136 -4.25 -25.24 -12.20
C ASP A 136 -3.81 -24.21 -13.28
N GLY A 137 -2.93 -23.28 -12.90
CA GLY A 137 -2.41 -22.22 -13.76
C GLY A 137 -3.33 -21.01 -13.94
N LYS A 138 -4.50 -21.01 -13.29
CA LYS A 138 -5.38 -19.83 -13.31
C LYS A 138 -4.81 -18.70 -12.48
N ARG A 139 -5.11 -17.48 -12.92
CA ARG A 139 -4.71 -16.24 -12.29
C ARG A 139 -5.95 -15.44 -11.95
N ARG A 140 -6.03 -14.97 -10.73
CA ARG A 140 -7.14 -14.16 -10.25
C ARG A 140 -6.63 -12.88 -9.59
N TRP A 141 -7.40 -11.81 -9.78
CA TRP A 141 -7.22 -10.57 -9.04
C TRP A 141 -8.31 -10.47 -8.00
N LEU A 142 -7.94 -10.58 -6.73
CA LEU A 142 -8.84 -10.55 -5.59
C LEU A 142 -8.98 -9.10 -5.11
N PRO A 143 -10.20 -8.53 -5.05
CA PRO A 143 -10.39 -7.14 -4.64
C PRO A 143 -10.18 -6.94 -3.14
N LEU A 144 -9.40 -5.94 -2.77
CA LEU A 144 -9.23 -5.49 -1.39
C LEU A 144 -10.32 -4.47 -1.04
N VAL A 145 -11.53 -4.94 -0.81
CA VAL A 145 -12.71 -4.11 -0.55
C VAL A 145 -13.36 -4.51 0.76
N PHE A 146 -13.46 -3.56 1.69
CA PHE A 146 -14.15 -3.77 2.96
C PHE A 146 -15.61 -4.18 2.75
N GLY A 147 -16.07 -5.17 3.51
CA GLY A 147 -17.41 -5.74 3.37
C GLY A 147 -17.58 -6.78 2.26
N GLN A 148 -16.51 -7.07 1.47
CA GLN A 148 -16.53 -8.13 0.46
C GLN A 148 -15.76 -9.37 0.95
N GLY A 149 -16.41 -10.52 0.88
CA GLY A 149 -15.86 -11.79 1.32
C GLY A 149 -15.41 -11.74 2.79
N PRO A 150 -14.18 -12.19 3.10
CA PRO A 150 -13.69 -12.23 4.48
C PRO A 150 -13.20 -10.85 5.00
N LEU A 151 -13.11 -9.80 4.17
CA LEU A 151 -12.60 -8.49 4.59
C LEU A 151 -13.65 -7.69 5.35
N ASN A 152 -13.88 -8.03 6.59
CA ASN A 152 -14.91 -7.45 7.45
C ASN A 152 -14.45 -7.41 8.93
N ALA A 153 -15.34 -7.00 9.83
CA ALA A 153 -15.04 -6.85 11.25
C ALA A 153 -14.58 -8.15 11.92
N SER A 154 -15.06 -9.32 11.50
CA SER A 154 -14.63 -10.61 12.06
C SER A 154 -13.19 -10.97 11.70
N ALA A 155 -12.64 -10.41 10.62
CA ALA A 155 -11.23 -10.54 10.24
C ALA A 155 -10.37 -9.36 10.73
N GLY A 156 -10.90 -8.49 11.60
CA GLY A 156 -10.16 -7.40 12.21
C GLY A 156 -10.15 -6.09 11.41
N PHE A 157 -11.04 -5.94 10.41
CA PHE A 157 -11.14 -4.68 9.64
C PHE A 157 -12.41 -3.93 9.99
N ALA A 158 -12.32 -2.66 10.37
CA ALA A 158 -13.47 -1.81 10.65
C ALA A 158 -13.84 -0.87 9.48
N SER A 159 -12.95 -0.73 8.46
CA SER A 159 -13.14 0.21 7.37
C SER A 159 -12.31 -0.15 6.13
N GLN A 160 -12.64 0.49 4.99
CA GLN A 160 -11.80 0.44 3.79
C GLN A 160 -10.40 1.01 4.05
N ALA A 161 -10.28 2.02 4.91
CA ALA A 161 -8.98 2.59 5.25
C ALA A 161 -8.07 1.56 5.92
N GLU A 162 -8.59 0.77 6.84
CA GLU A 162 -7.83 -0.31 7.50
C GLU A 162 -7.42 -1.42 6.53
N VAL A 163 -8.28 -1.80 5.59
CA VAL A 163 -7.93 -2.76 4.52
C VAL A 163 -6.75 -2.25 3.70
N LEU A 164 -6.69 -0.94 3.43
CA LEU A 164 -5.59 -0.34 2.66
C LEU A 164 -4.32 -0.13 3.50
N ILE A 165 -4.44 0.20 4.78
CA ILE A 165 -3.32 0.34 5.71
C ILE A 165 -2.70 -1.04 5.99
N GLU A 166 -3.54 -2.05 6.21
CA GLU A 166 -3.12 -3.42 6.50
C GLU A 166 -3.25 -4.34 5.26
N SER A 167 -2.80 -3.84 4.11
CA SER A 167 -2.94 -4.54 2.83
C SER A 167 -2.26 -5.92 2.82
N ARG A 168 -1.18 -6.13 3.58
CA ARG A 168 -0.55 -7.45 3.77
C ARG A 168 -1.49 -8.44 4.47
N LEU A 169 -2.09 -8.01 5.60
CA LEU A 169 -3.07 -8.82 6.32
C LEU A 169 -4.30 -9.11 5.45
N ALA A 170 -4.81 -8.09 4.75
CA ALA A 170 -5.95 -8.24 3.85
C ALA A 170 -5.66 -9.23 2.72
N SER A 171 -4.45 -9.21 2.17
CA SER A 171 -4.00 -10.15 1.14
C SER A 171 -3.90 -11.58 1.65
N GLU A 172 -3.37 -11.77 2.86
CA GLU A 172 -3.30 -13.07 3.53
C GLU A 172 -4.71 -13.64 3.78
N VAL A 173 -5.61 -12.85 4.34
CA VAL A 173 -7.01 -13.23 4.61
C VAL A 173 -7.75 -13.62 3.33
N LEU A 174 -7.47 -12.99 2.20
CA LEU A 174 -8.01 -13.36 0.89
C LEU A 174 -7.37 -14.61 0.28
N GLY A 175 -6.31 -15.14 0.85
CA GLY A 175 -5.56 -16.26 0.30
C GLY A 175 -4.81 -15.90 -0.98
N ALA A 176 -4.24 -14.70 -1.05
CA ALA A 176 -3.34 -14.29 -2.11
C ALA A 176 -2.09 -15.17 -2.15
N THR A 177 -1.43 -15.24 -3.30
CA THR A 177 -0.20 -16.02 -3.43
C THR A 177 0.99 -15.20 -2.97
N PRO A 178 1.71 -15.65 -1.92
CA PRO A 178 2.96 -15.03 -1.54
C PRO A 178 4.00 -15.19 -2.65
N MET A 179 4.72 -14.13 -2.91
CA MET A 179 5.77 -14.11 -3.93
C MET A 179 7.09 -13.74 -3.28
N ASP A 180 8.14 -14.38 -3.72
CA ASP A 180 9.49 -13.90 -3.50
C ASP A 180 9.93 -13.11 -4.73
N ARG A 181 10.73 -12.06 -4.55
CA ARG A 181 11.18 -11.19 -5.64
C ARG A 181 12.18 -11.87 -6.57
#